data_d18d1dac08eface4b41a4d91c675d72c
#
_entry.id   d18d1dac08eface4b41a4d91c675d72c
#
_cell.length_a   1.000
_cell.length_b   1.000
_cell.length_c   1.000
_cell.angle_alpha   90.00
_cell.angle_beta   90.00
_cell.angle_gamma   90.00
#
_symmetry.space_group_name_H-M   'P 1'
#
loop_
_entity.id
_entity.type
_entity.pdbx_description
1 polymer ?
#
loop_
_entity_poly.entity_id
_entity_poly.type
_entity_poly.pdbx_seq_one_letter_code
_entity_poly.pdbx_strand_id
1 'polypeptide(L)'
;GAPLYLFDDPAQASPYRAVPDFAETGSRPLKPEDFIYAVKRLADPANKSPMLSFMGQHIVGFREFTYIVTDMKERPDWLDLDTIPLKGMEVLDDKRFTITVHDHYPQFVFWLAMHFFSPVPREVDRFYHNPGFEEKNLTLDWWPVGSGAYMMVKNDPNNEIVLAKNPNFHEQFYPSEGAPGDLEAGYLEDAGKRLPFIDRARFRLEKEVLPLWTKFLQGYFDRSGEVHSNTRGFFDQAFVVGPDGLELSEEMQSHNLTISKDVKPSVYYYGFNMRDPVVGGYSEERRKLRQALSIAWD
;
A
#
# COMPACT_ATOMS: atom_id res chain seq x y z
N GLY A 1 -16.12 -4.11 -0.79
CA GLY A 1 -17.31 -3.33 -1.09
C GLY A 1 -17.30 -2.90 -2.52
N ALA A 2 -18.46 -2.93 -3.15
CA ALA A 2 -18.55 -2.54 -4.54
C ALA A 2 -18.50 -1.01 -4.69
N PRO A 3 -18.16 -0.53 -5.86
CA PRO A 3 -18.17 0.88 -6.25
C PRO A 3 -19.53 1.60 -6.07
N LEU A 4 -20.56 0.94 -5.59
CA LEU A 4 -21.88 1.52 -5.34
C LEU A 4 -21.87 2.76 -4.43
N TYR A 5 -20.80 2.95 -3.67
CA TYR A 5 -20.64 4.05 -2.73
C TYR A 5 -19.69 5.15 -3.22
N LEU A 6 -19.25 5.09 -4.46
CA LEU A 6 -18.36 6.11 -5.04
C LEU A 6 -19.03 7.46 -5.23
N PHE A 7 -20.35 7.48 -5.32
CA PHE A 7 -21.12 8.70 -5.54
C PHE A 7 -22.20 8.84 -4.46
N ASP A 8 -22.30 10.03 -3.91
CA ASP A 8 -23.43 10.39 -3.02
C ASP A 8 -24.76 10.47 -3.80
N ASP A 9 -24.68 10.69 -5.12
CA ASP A 9 -25.82 10.72 -6.02
C ASP A 9 -26.13 9.33 -6.59
N PRO A 10 -27.30 8.74 -6.28
CA PRO A 10 -27.71 7.44 -6.80
C PRO A 10 -27.73 7.37 -8.34
N ALA A 11 -27.95 8.48 -9.04
CA ALA A 11 -27.90 8.52 -10.49
C ALA A 11 -26.47 8.32 -11.04
N GLN A 12 -25.48 8.82 -10.34
CA GLN A 12 -24.06 8.60 -10.68
C GLN A 12 -23.60 7.18 -10.34
N ALA A 13 -24.18 6.56 -9.32
CA ALA A 13 -23.90 5.16 -8.97
C ALA A 13 -24.47 4.16 -10.00
N SER A 14 -25.38 4.59 -10.85
CA SER A 14 -26.02 3.74 -11.87
C SER A 14 -25.04 3.01 -12.80
N PRO A 15 -23.96 3.61 -13.31
CA PRO A 15 -22.99 2.91 -14.15
C PRO A 15 -22.34 1.71 -13.47
N TYR A 16 -22.12 1.78 -12.16
CA TYR A 16 -21.51 0.69 -11.40
C TYR A 16 -22.44 -0.51 -11.20
N ARG A 17 -23.74 -0.28 -11.21
CA ARG A 17 -24.74 -1.35 -11.20
C ARG A 17 -24.74 -2.17 -12.47
N ALA A 18 -24.09 -1.69 -13.51
CA ALA A 18 -23.93 -2.42 -14.76
C ALA A 18 -22.84 -3.50 -14.70
N VAL A 19 -22.04 -3.58 -13.63
CA VAL A 19 -21.14 -4.71 -13.41
C VAL A 19 -21.97 -5.92 -12.96
N PRO A 20 -22.10 -6.99 -13.75
CA PRO A 20 -23.10 -8.04 -13.53
C PRO A 20 -23.00 -8.70 -12.14
N ASP A 21 -21.78 -9.05 -11.72
CA ASP A 21 -21.52 -9.75 -10.44
C ASP A 21 -21.72 -8.87 -9.20
N PHE A 22 -21.89 -7.56 -9.37
CA PHE A 22 -22.08 -6.59 -8.28
C PHE A 22 -23.48 -5.93 -8.30
N ALA A 23 -24.29 -6.18 -9.33
CA ALA A 23 -25.50 -5.41 -9.62
C ALA A 23 -26.56 -5.48 -8.51
N GLU A 24 -26.73 -6.62 -7.85
CA GLU A 24 -27.79 -6.83 -6.86
C GLU A 24 -27.37 -6.45 -5.45
N THR A 25 -26.17 -6.91 -5.04
CA THR A 25 -25.70 -6.81 -3.64
C THR A 25 -24.59 -5.78 -3.44
N GLY A 26 -24.02 -5.24 -4.52
CA GLY A 26 -22.81 -4.43 -4.48
C GLY A 26 -21.56 -5.20 -4.02
N SER A 27 -21.60 -6.53 -4.10
CA SER A 27 -20.54 -7.41 -3.62
C SER A 27 -20.63 -8.78 -4.32
N ARG A 28 -19.51 -9.48 -4.40
CA ARG A 28 -19.46 -10.89 -4.77
C ARG A 28 -18.37 -11.62 -3.97
N PRO A 29 -18.41 -12.96 -3.89
CA PRO A 29 -17.34 -13.74 -3.31
C PRO A 29 -16.00 -13.49 -3.99
N LEU A 30 -14.94 -13.46 -3.19
CA LEU A 30 -13.56 -13.46 -3.68
C LEU A 30 -13.24 -14.83 -4.28
N LYS A 31 -12.54 -14.85 -5.42
CA LYS A 31 -12.19 -16.06 -6.16
C LYS A 31 -10.66 -16.17 -6.32
N PRO A 32 -10.09 -17.37 -6.47
CA PRO A 32 -8.67 -17.56 -6.78
C PRO A 32 -8.21 -16.84 -8.05
N GLU A 33 -9.08 -16.74 -9.04
CA GLU A 33 -8.84 -16.03 -10.30
C GLU A 33 -8.53 -14.54 -10.07
N ASP A 34 -9.12 -13.90 -9.05
CA ASP A 34 -8.88 -12.50 -8.74
C ASP A 34 -7.42 -12.23 -8.32
N PHE A 35 -6.78 -13.20 -7.65
CA PHE A 35 -5.36 -13.13 -7.31
C PHE A 35 -4.47 -13.34 -8.53
N ILE A 36 -4.80 -14.33 -9.37
CA ILE A 36 -4.05 -14.59 -10.60
C ILE A 36 -4.16 -13.38 -11.55
N TYR A 37 -5.35 -12.81 -11.67
CA TYR A 37 -5.57 -11.62 -12.47
C TYR A 37 -4.76 -10.43 -11.99
N ALA A 38 -4.69 -10.20 -10.67
CA ALA A 38 -3.85 -9.15 -10.09
C ALA A 38 -2.36 -9.32 -10.47
N VAL A 39 -1.83 -10.54 -10.39
CA VAL A 39 -0.44 -10.83 -10.79
C VAL A 39 -0.23 -10.63 -12.29
N LYS A 40 -1.17 -11.04 -13.14
CA LYS A 40 -1.13 -10.77 -14.58
C LYS A 40 -1.12 -9.26 -14.89
N ARG A 41 -1.85 -8.45 -14.12
CA ARG A 41 -1.81 -6.98 -14.25
C ARG A 41 -0.43 -6.39 -13.93
N LEU A 42 0.34 -6.99 -12.99
CA LEU A 42 1.72 -6.55 -12.72
C LEU A 42 2.65 -6.81 -13.91
N ALA A 43 2.38 -7.84 -14.71
CA ALA A 43 3.13 -8.18 -15.91
C ALA A 43 2.79 -7.30 -17.12
N ASP A 44 1.68 -6.60 -17.08
CA ASP A 44 1.24 -5.70 -18.14
C ASP A 44 1.99 -4.37 -18.07
N PRO A 45 2.83 -4.02 -19.09
CA PRO A 45 3.58 -2.78 -19.09
C PRO A 45 2.72 -1.51 -19.05
N ALA A 46 1.47 -1.59 -19.48
CA ALA A 46 0.54 -0.46 -19.41
C ALA A 46 0.30 0.01 -17.97
N ASN A 47 0.35 -0.92 -17.02
CA ASN A 47 0.20 -0.62 -15.59
C ASN A 47 1.47 -0.05 -14.93
N LYS A 48 2.61 0.00 -15.64
CA LYS A 48 3.90 0.56 -15.17
C LYS A 48 4.31 0.06 -13.79
N SER A 49 4.04 -1.21 -13.50
CA SER A 49 4.30 -1.80 -12.19
C SER A 49 5.79 -1.80 -11.85
N PRO A 50 6.21 -1.29 -10.68
CA PRO A 50 7.60 -1.39 -10.22
C PRO A 50 8.00 -2.84 -9.93
N MET A 51 7.03 -3.75 -9.76
CA MET A 51 7.26 -5.15 -9.43
C MET A 51 7.51 -6.05 -10.66
N LEU A 52 7.38 -5.53 -11.87
CA LEU A 52 7.52 -6.29 -13.10
C LEU A 52 8.85 -7.07 -13.16
N SER A 53 9.97 -6.41 -12.87
CA SER A 53 11.29 -7.06 -12.90
C SER A 53 11.44 -8.12 -11.82
N PHE A 54 10.97 -7.83 -10.60
CA PHE A 54 11.05 -8.76 -9.47
C PHE A 54 10.21 -10.01 -9.72
N MET A 55 8.95 -9.86 -10.11
CA MET A 55 8.08 -11.00 -10.41
C MET A 55 8.60 -11.84 -11.56
N GLY A 56 9.19 -11.21 -12.58
CA GLY A 56 9.83 -11.90 -13.70
C GLY A 56 11.08 -12.71 -13.33
N GLN A 57 11.68 -12.47 -12.18
CA GLN A 57 12.77 -13.29 -11.66
C GLN A 57 12.27 -14.52 -10.89
N HIS A 58 11.11 -14.44 -10.28
CA HIS A 58 10.64 -15.46 -9.36
C HIS A 58 9.50 -16.33 -9.92
N ILE A 59 8.50 -15.77 -10.59
CA ILE A 59 7.33 -16.54 -11.03
C ILE A 59 7.59 -17.17 -12.39
N VAL A 60 7.36 -18.48 -12.47
CA VAL A 60 7.52 -19.25 -13.73
C VAL A 60 6.58 -18.71 -14.81
N GLY A 61 7.13 -18.48 -16.01
CA GLY A 61 6.36 -17.99 -17.15
C GLY A 61 5.96 -16.52 -17.12
N PHE A 62 6.32 -15.76 -16.07
CA PHE A 62 5.95 -14.35 -15.97
C PHE A 62 6.59 -13.48 -17.06
N ARG A 63 7.87 -13.72 -17.39
CA ARG A 63 8.56 -12.98 -18.46
C ARG A 63 7.95 -13.27 -19.83
N GLU A 64 7.66 -14.54 -20.11
CA GLU A 64 7.01 -14.96 -21.35
C GLU A 64 5.63 -14.31 -21.48
N PHE A 65 4.86 -14.28 -20.40
CA PHE A 65 3.58 -13.58 -20.36
C PHE A 65 3.75 -12.08 -20.67
N THR A 66 4.73 -11.42 -20.05
CA THR A 66 5.05 -10.00 -20.31
C THR A 66 5.39 -9.77 -21.79
N TYR A 67 6.18 -10.65 -22.41
CA TYR A 67 6.50 -10.54 -23.83
C TYR A 67 5.25 -10.67 -24.70
N ILE A 68 4.38 -11.63 -24.42
CA ILE A 68 3.13 -11.81 -25.18
C ILE A 68 2.28 -10.54 -25.11
N VAL A 69 2.13 -9.96 -23.93
CA VAL A 69 1.31 -8.75 -23.72
C VAL A 69 1.94 -7.52 -24.38
N THR A 70 3.28 -7.44 -24.39
CA THR A 70 4.02 -6.31 -24.96
C THR A 70 4.07 -6.33 -26.49
N ASP A 71 4.20 -7.53 -27.10
CA ASP A 71 4.40 -7.69 -28.55
C ASP A 71 3.06 -7.69 -29.35
N MET A 72 1.97 -7.35 -28.71
CA MET A 72 0.67 -7.24 -29.39
C MET A 72 0.67 -6.04 -30.37
N LYS A 73 0.55 -6.34 -31.67
CA LYS A 73 0.53 -5.32 -32.75
C LYS A 73 -0.66 -4.37 -32.64
N GLU A 74 -1.79 -4.89 -32.23
CA GLU A 74 -3.04 -4.15 -32.00
C GLU A 74 -3.51 -4.44 -30.59
N ARG A 75 -3.30 -3.49 -29.69
CA ARG A 75 -3.76 -3.61 -28.31
C ARG A 75 -5.16 -3.01 -28.20
N PRO A 76 -6.16 -3.77 -27.72
CA PRO A 76 -7.49 -3.22 -27.45
C PRO A 76 -7.44 -2.24 -26.26
N ASP A 77 -8.43 -1.34 -26.16
CA ASP A 77 -8.55 -0.39 -25.03
C ASP A 77 -8.57 -1.12 -23.68
N TRP A 78 -9.22 -2.27 -23.64
CA TRP A 78 -9.12 -3.21 -22.51
C TRP A 78 -8.65 -4.58 -23.01
N LEU A 79 -7.55 -5.05 -22.46
CA LEU A 79 -7.00 -6.37 -22.74
C LEU A 79 -7.46 -7.37 -21.66
N ASP A 80 -8.19 -8.38 -22.09
CA ASP A 80 -8.57 -9.48 -21.21
C ASP A 80 -7.38 -10.40 -20.91
N LEU A 81 -6.68 -10.13 -19.82
CA LEU A 81 -5.50 -10.87 -19.40
C LEU A 81 -5.81 -12.32 -19.05
N ASP A 82 -7.07 -12.69 -18.76
CA ASP A 82 -7.43 -14.06 -18.46
C ASP A 82 -7.39 -14.98 -19.68
N THR A 83 -7.50 -14.42 -20.87
CA THR A 83 -7.36 -15.18 -22.11
C THR A 83 -5.92 -15.64 -22.38
N ILE A 84 -4.93 -15.08 -21.68
CA ILE A 84 -3.52 -15.40 -21.84
C ILE A 84 -3.06 -16.24 -20.63
N PRO A 85 -2.57 -17.48 -20.83
CA PRO A 85 -2.14 -18.31 -19.71
C PRO A 85 -0.82 -17.81 -19.10
N LEU A 86 -0.74 -17.80 -17.77
CA LEU A 86 0.48 -17.61 -16.99
C LEU A 86 0.89 -18.96 -16.41
N LYS A 87 1.93 -19.59 -16.96
CA LYS A 87 2.33 -20.97 -16.66
C LYS A 87 2.58 -21.27 -15.19
N GLY A 88 3.08 -20.27 -14.44
CA GLY A 88 3.40 -20.45 -13.03
C GLY A 88 2.22 -20.27 -12.08
N MET A 89 1.01 -20.04 -12.59
CA MET A 89 -0.17 -19.87 -11.74
C MET A 89 -1.35 -20.67 -12.29
N GLU A 90 -1.97 -21.42 -11.41
CA GLU A 90 -3.09 -22.32 -11.77
C GLU A 90 -4.14 -22.32 -10.66
N VAL A 91 -5.42 -22.23 -11.05
CA VAL A 91 -6.55 -22.45 -10.16
C VAL A 91 -6.76 -23.95 -9.99
N LEU A 92 -6.78 -24.42 -8.75
CA LEU A 92 -7.02 -25.83 -8.42
C LEU A 92 -8.51 -26.11 -8.17
N ASP A 93 -9.18 -25.19 -7.50
CA ASP A 93 -10.61 -25.24 -7.21
C ASP A 93 -11.12 -23.84 -6.83
N ASP A 94 -12.35 -23.73 -6.34
CA ASP A 94 -13.02 -22.47 -5.98
C ASP A 94 -12.37 -21.68 -4.82
N LYS A 95 -11.37 -22.27 -4.14
CA LYS A 95 -10.71 -21.71 -2.96
C LYS A 95 -9.19 -21.78 -2.99
N ARG A 96 -8.61 -22.49 -3.95
CA ARG A 96 -7.18 -22.76 -3.97
C ARG A 96 -6.58 -22.48 -5.35
N PHE A 97 -5.41 -21.88 -5.33
CA PHE A 97 -4.55 -21.72 -6.50
C PHE A 97 -3.10 -21.99 -6.13
N THR A 98 -2.25 -22.18 -7.11
CA THR A 98 -0.82 -22.36 -6.94
C THR A 98 -0.03 -21.23 -7.58
N ILE A 99 1.13 -20.94 -6.98
CA ILE A 99 2.17 -20.08 -7.57
C ILE A 99 3.45 -20.92 -7.62
N THR A 100 3.96 -21.15 -8.82
CA THR A 100 5.22 -21.86 -9.05
C THR A 100 6.34 -20.85 -9.22
N VAL A 101 7.37 -20.96 -8.40
CA VAL A 101 8.57 -20.13 -8.45
C VAL A 101 9.76 -20.90 -9.02
N HIS A 102 10.73 -20.20 -9.63
CA HIS A 102 11.89 -20.82 -10.27
C HIS A 102 12.82 -21.51 -9.27
N ASP A 103 13.06 -20.87 -8.12
CA ASP A 103 14.05 -21.30 -7.14
C ASP A 103 13.46 -21.35 -5.73
N HIS A 104 14.17 -22.01 -4.83
CA HIS A 104 13.82 -22.03 -3.42
C HIS A 104 14.03 -20.64 -2.81
N TYR A 105 12.94 -19.88 -2.68
CA TYR A 105 12.93 -18.53 -2.12
C TYR A 105 11.93 -18.42 -0.96
N PRO A 106 12.34 -18.78 0.29
CA PRO A 106 11.44 -18.82 1.45
C PRO A 106 10.75 -17.48 1.74
N GLN A 107 11.41 -16.36 1.45
CA GLN A 107 10.86 -15.03 1.65
C GLN A 107 9.70 -14.70 0.71
N PHE A 108 9.48 -15.49 -0.35
CA PHE A 108 8.38 -15.23 -1.30
C PHE A 108 7.02 -15.16 -0.62
N VAL A 109 6.81 -15.92 0.45
CA VAL A 109 5.55 -15.91 1.22
C VAL A 109 5.26 -14.52 1.81
N PHE A 110 6.27 -13.78 2.24
CA PHE A 110 6.10 -12.43 2.79
C PHE A 110 5.70 -11.41 1.73
N TRP A 111 6.08 -11.64 0.45
CA TRP A 111 5.65 -10.79 -0.65
C TRP A 111 4.15 -10.88 -0.90
N LEU A 112 3.54 -12.04 -0.61
CA LEU A 112 2.08 -12.22 -0.76
C LEU A 112 1.27 -11.34 0.20
N ALA A 113 1.90 -10.87 1.29
CA ALA A 113 1.28 -9.92 2.21
C ALA A 113 1.35 -8.45 1.72
N MET A 114 2.11 -8.19 0.64
CA MET A 114 2.22 -6.85 0.07
C MET A 114 0.98 -6.52 -0.77
N HIS A 115 0.61 -5.25 -0.77
CA HIS A 115 -0.56 -4.76 -1.51
C HIS A 115 -0.55 -5.04 -3.02
N PHE A 116 0.62 -5.32 -3.62
CA PHE A 116 0.75 -5.71 -5.03
C PHE A 116 0.02 -7.02 -5.35
N PHE A 117 -0.17 -7.89 -4.37
CA PHE A 117 -0.89 -9.16 -4.52
C PHE A 117 -2.36 -9.06 -4.08
N SER A 118 -2.85 -7.86 -3.75
CA SER A 118 -4.26 -7.68 -3.47
C SER A 118 -5.11 -8.12 -4.67
N PRO A 119 -6.14 -8.93 -4.45
CA PRO A 119 -6.94 -9.47 -5.54
C PRO A 119 -7.69 -8.37 -6.29
N VAL A 120 -7.75 -8.50 -7.60
CA VAL A 120 -8.44 -7.56 -8.50
C VAL A 120 -9.49 -8.31 -9.30
N PRO A 121 -10.78 -7.99 -9.14
CA PRO A 121 -11.83 -8.57 -9.96
C PRO A 121 -11.69 -8.12 -11.42
N ARG A 122 -11.61 -9.08 -12.34
CA ARG A 122 -11.48 -8.83 -13.78
C ARG A 122 -12.59 -7.94 -14.33
N GLU A 123 -13.83 -8.18 -13.90
CA GLU A 123 -15.01 -7.42 -14.32
C GLU A 123 -14.94 -5.96 -13.87
N VAL A 124 -14.32 -5.67 -12.74
CA VAL A 124 -14.11 -4.30 -12.25
C VAL A 124 -13.02 -3.60 -13.06
N ASP A 125 -11.94 -4.29 -13.36
CA ASP A 125 -10.90 -3.77 -14.25
C ASP A 125 -11.48 -3.42 -15.63
N ARG A 126 -12.26 -4.34 -16.23
CA ARG A 126 -12.98 -4.08 -17.47
C ARG A 126 -13.91 -2.88 -17.38
N PHE A 127 -14.65 -2.76 -16.27
CA PHE A 127 -15.59 -1.66 -16.06
C PHE A 127 -14.88 -0.30 -16.09
N TYR A 128 -13.72 -0.17 -15.47
CA TYR A 128 -12.96 1.08 -15.44
C TYR A 128 -12.32 1.45 -16.79
N HIS A 129 -12.24 0.53 -17.73
CA HIS A 129 -11.76 0.80 -19.09
C HIS A 129 -12.88 1.26 -20.05
N ASN A 130 -14.06 1.62 -19.53
CA ASN A 130 -15.09 2.23 -20.36
C ASN A 130 -14.64 3.61 -20.89
N PRO A 131 -14.98 3.95 -22.15
CA PRO A 131 -14.61 5.24 -22.75
C PRO A 131 -15.05 6.43 -21.90
N GLY A 132 -14.15 7.39 -21.71
CA GLY A 132 -14.41 8.62 -20.97
C GLY A 132 -14.32 8.50 -19.44
N PHE A 133 -13.96 7.33 -18.91
CA PHE A 133 -13.81 7.15 -17.45
C PHE A 133 -12.49 7.72 -16.95
N GLU A 134 -11.41 7.52 -17.68
CA GLU A 134 -10.08 8.02 -17.31
C GLU A 134 -10.06 9.55 -17.18
N GLU A 135 -10.68 10.27 -18.12
CA GLU A 135 -10.76 11.73 -18.08
C GLU A 135 -11.55 12.26 -16.88
N LYS A 136 -12.38 11.41 -16.27
CA LYS A 136 -13.17 11.73 -15.06
C LYS A 136 -12.55 11.20 -13.79
N ASN A 137 -11.32 10.67 -13.85
CA ASN A 137 -10.66 9.96 -12.75
C ASN A 137 -11.51 8.79 -12.18
N LEU A 138 -12.27 8.13 -13.06
CA LEU A 138 -13.00 6.91 -12.73
C LEU A 138 -12.14 5.72 -13.14
N THR A 139 -11.15 5.41 -12.32
CA THR A 139 -10.18 4.34 -12.56
C THR A 139 -10.01 3.51 -11.29
N LEU A 140 -9.44 2.31 -11.41
CA LEU A 140 -9.30 1.38 -10.29
C LEU A 140 -8.33 1.91 -9.22
N ASP A 141 -7.33 2.69 -9.60
CA ASP A 141 -6.38 3.32 -8.68
C ASP A 141 -6.99 4.49 -7.90
N TRP A 142 -7.94 5.22 -8.48
CA TRP A 142 -8.70 6.25 -7.79
C TRP A 142 -9.80 5.70 -6.90
N TRP A 143 -10.43 4.59 -7.31
CA TRP A 143 -11.58 3.99 -6.65
C TRP A 143 -11.42 2.48 -6.53
N PRO A 144 -10.48 2.02 -5.68
CA PRO A 144 -10.18 0.61 -5.53
C PRO A 144 -11.36 -0.17 -4.97
N VAL A 145 -11.52 -1.39 -5.45
CA VAL A 145 -12.44 -2.39 -4.93
C VAL A 145 -11.65 -3.48 -4.22
N GLY A 146 -12.04 -3.86 -3.03
CA GLY A 146 -11.31 -4.84 -2.24
C GLY A 146 -12.18 -5.55 -1.21
N SER A 147 -11.61 -6.58 -0.59
CA SER A 147 -12.21 -7.37 0.48
C SER A 147 -11.84 -6.92 1.89
N GLY A 148 -11.12 -5.80 2.01
CA GLY A 148 -10.62 -5.28 3.29
C GLY A 148 -11.71 -4.75 4.23
N ALA A 149 -11.30 -4.46 5.47
CA ALA A 149 -12.18 -3.94 6.52
C ALA A 149 -12.76 -2.56 6.22
N TYR A 150 -12.12 -1.82 5.34
CA TYR A 150 -12.53 -0.47 4.95
C TYR A 150 -12.66 -0.33 3.45
N MET A 151 -13.52 0.57 3.02
CA MET A 151 -13.68 0.99 1.64
C MET A 151 -13.52 2.51 1.52
N MET A 152 -13.01 2.96 0.39
CA MET A 152 -12.85 4.39 0.10
C MET A 152 -14.21 5.01 -0.23
N VAL A 153 -14.58 6.06 0.50
CA VAL A 153 -15.83 6.81 0.29
C VAL A 153 -15.59 8.22 -0.20
N LYS A 154 -14.36 8.72 -0.05
CA LYS A 154 -13.92 9.99 -0.61
C LYS A 154 -12.45 9.88 -1.01
N ASN A 155 -12.13 10.35 -2.20
CA ASN A 155 -10.76 10.46 -2.69
C ASN A 155 -10.53 11.86 -3.26
N ASP A 156 -9.97 12.75 -2.43
CA ASP A 156 -9.49 14.07 -2.82
C ASP A 156 -8.02 14.18 -2.38
N PRO A 157 -7.07 13.81 -3.26
CA PRO A 157 -5.64 13.78 -2.92
C PRO A 157 -5.05 15.16 -2.62
N ASN A 158 -5.78 16.25 -2.91
CA ASN A 158 -5.35 17.61 -2.55
C ASN A 158 -5.85 18.06 -1.18
N ASN A 159 -6.78 17.33 -0.58
CA ASN A 159 -7.40 17.71 0.68
C ASN A 159 -7.50 16.51 1.63
N GLU A 160 -8.39 15.54 1.35
CA GLU A 160 -8.56 14.38 2.23
C GLU A 160 -9.00 13.11 1.50
N ILE A 161 -8.56 11.97 2.02
CA ILE A 161 -9.07 10.65 1.68
C ILE A 161 -9.87 10.15 2.89
N VAL A 162 -11.07 9.60 2.65
CA VAL A 162 -11.91 9.06 3.71
C VAL A 162 -12.22 7.60 3.43
N LEU A 163 -11.94 6.78 4.41
CA LEU A 163 -12.30 5.37 4.44
C LEU A 163 -13.45 5.17 5.44
N ALA A 164 -14.41 4.32 5.10
CA ALA A 164 -15.48 3.89 5.98
C ALA A 164 -15.49 2.37 6.13
N LYS A 165 -16.07 1.85 7.21
CA LYS A 165 -16.27 0.40 7.38
C LYS A 165 -16.90 -0.21 6.13
N ASN A 166 -16.33 -1.33 5.69
CA ASN A 166 -16.90 -2.13 4.63
C ASN A 166 -18.01 -3.02 5.21
N PRO A 167 -19.29 -2.85 4.84
CA PRO A 167 -20.39 -3.65 5.37
C PRO A 167 -20.29 -5.12 4.98
N ASN A 168 -19.54 -5.44 3.92
CA ASN A 168 -19.32 -6.79 3.40
C ASN A 168 -17.99 -7.40 3.87
N PHE A 169 -17.32 -6.76 4.86
CA PHE A 169 -16.10 -7.33 5.43
C PHE A 169 -16.42 -8.64 6.14
N HIS A 170 -15.61 -9.67 5.90
CA HIS A 170 -15.75 -10.96 6.55
C HIS A 170 -15.60 -10.83 8.07
N GLU A 171 -16.12 -11.78 8.78
CA GLU A 171 -16.05 -11.81 10.22
C GLU A 171 -14.60 -12.06 10.67
N GLN A 172 -14.02 -11.11 11.40
CA GLN A 172 -12.70 -11.17 11.99
C GLN A 172 -12.74 -10.59 13.39
N PHE A 173 -12.05 -11.24 14.31
CA PHE A 173 -12.00 -10.85 15.71
C PHE A 173 -10.58 -10.41 16.09
N TYR A 174 -10.50 -9.54 17.08
CA TYR A 174 -9.24 -9.15 17.66
C TYR A 174 -8.55 -10.38 18.28
N PRO A 175 -7.22 -10.55 18.10
CA PRO A 175 -6.50 -11.70 18.60
C PRO A 175 -6.69 -11.93 20.11
N SER A 176 -6.83 -13.18 20.51
CA SER A 176 -6.90 -13.60 21.93
C SER A 176 -5.54 -14.06 22.46
N GLU A 177 -4.55 -14.18 21.58
CA GLU A 177 -3.19 -14.58 21.90
C GLU A 177 -2.21 -13.54 21.39
N GLY A 178 -1.14 -13.25 22.13
CA GLY A 178 -0.09 -12.30 21.81
C GLY A 178 1.29 -12.80 22.22
N ALA A 179 2.28 -11.95 22.09
CA ALA A 179 3.64 -12.21 22.59
C ALA A 179 3.68 -12.19 24.12
N PRO A 180 4.72 -12.79 24.74
CA PRO A 180 4.94 -12.65 26.18
C PRO A 180 5.01 -11.17 26.58
N GLY A 181 4.17 -10.77 27.53
CA GLY A 181 4.04 -9.39 28.02
C GLY A 181 2.91 -8.57 27.40
N ASP A 182 2.27 -9.03 26.31
CA ASP A 182 1.18 -8.28 25.65
C ASP A 182 -0.07 -8.17 26.52
N LEU A 183 -0.32 -9.20 27.36
CA LEU A 183 -1.43 -9.17 28.29
C LEU A 183 -1.22 -8.11 29.38
N GLU A 184 -0.03 -8.07 29.98
CA GLU A 184 0.35 -7.11 31.00
C GLU A 184 0.44 -5.67 30.46
N ALA A 185 0.79 -5.55 29.19
CA ALA A 185 0.81 -4.28 28.48
C ALA A 185 -0.59 -3.77 28.06
N GLY A 186 -1.65 -4.57 28.29
CA GLY A 186 -3.02 -4.21 27.95
C GLY A 186 -3.40 -4.41 26.49
N TYR A 187 -2.52 -4.97 25.64
CA TYR A 187 -2.79 -5.14 24.21
C TYR A 187 -3.88 -6.17 23.90
N LEU A 188 -4.25 -7.01 24.86
CA LEU A 188 -5.30 -8.03 24.72
C LEU A 188 -6.63 -7.65 25.36
N GLU A 189 -6.83 -6.39 25.77
CA GLU A 189 -8.10 -5.92 26.36
C GLU A 189 -9.31 -6.02 25.41
N ASP A 190 -9.03 -5.98 24.12
CA ASP A 190 -10.04 -6.08 23.06
C ASP A 190 -10.18 -7.51 22.49
N ALA A 191 -9.52 -8.50 23.12
CA ALA A 191 -9.54 -9.89 22.67
C ALA A 191 -10.97 -10.41 22.42
N GLY A 192 -11.18 -11.03 21.25
CA GLY A 192 -12.48 -11.60 20.86
C GLY A 192 -13.55 -10.58 20.43
N LYS A 193 -13.27 -9.28 20.45
CA LYS A 193 -14.19 -8.27 19.90
C LYS A 193 -14.09 -8.24 18.38
N ARG A 194 -15.23 -8.02 17.72
CA ARG A 194 -15.32 -8.00 16.26
C ARG A 194 -14.65 -6.75 15.67
N LEU A 195 -13.80 -6.96 14.65
CA LEU A 195 -13.17 -5.91 13.87
C LEU A 195 -14.04 -5.44 12.68
N PRO A 196 -13.83 -4.23 12.17
CA PRO A 196 -12.97 -3.16 12.67
C PRO A 196 -13.67 -2.32 13.77
N PHE A 197 -12.90 -1.73 14.70
CA PHE A 197 -13.45 -0.88 15.76
C PHE A 197 -13.83 0.52 15.27
N ILE A 198 -12.96 1.09 14.42
CA ILE A 198 -13.10 2.47 13.93
C ILE A 198 -14.11 2.51 12.78
N ASP A 199 -15.09 3.41 12.84
CA ASP A 199 -16.11 3.55 11.80
C ASP A 199 -15.59 4.25 10.54
N ARG A 200 -14.73 5.27 10.71
CA ARG A 200 -14.15 6.05 9.62
C ARG A 200 -12.71 6.42 9.92
N ALA A 201 -11.83 6.28 8.94
CA ALA A 201 -10.48 6.81 8.95
C ALA A 201 -10.38 7.96 7.95
N ARG A 202 -9.88 9.11 8.41
CA ARG A 202 -9.71 10.32 7.58
C ARG A 202 -8.23 10.65 7.47
N PHE A 203 -7.72 10.70 6.27
CA PHE A 203 -6.34 11.07 5.97
C PHE A 203 -6.35 12.46 5.33
N ARG A 204 -5.85 13.45 6.05
CA ARG A 204 -5.72 14.83 5.54
C ARG A 204 -4.32 15.08 5.04
N LEU A 205 -4.23 15.74 3.90
CA LEU A 205 -2.97 16.20 3.36
C LEU A 205 -2.59 17.54 4.00
N GLU A 206 -1.53 17.53 4.80
CA GLU A 206 -0.86 18.74 5.27
C GLU A 206 0.52 18.83 4.61
N LYS A 207 0.73 19.88 3.82
CA LYS A 207 1.98 20.02 3.05
C LYS A 207 3.15 20.51 3.89
N GLU A 208 2.84 21.21 4.98
CA GLU A 208 3.84 21.83 5.85
C GLU A 208 3.85 21.17 7.22
N VAL A 209 5.04 20.93 7.75
CA VAL A 209 5.23 20.23 9.03
C VAL A 209 4.72 21.04 10.21
N LEU A 210 4.90 22.38 10.21
CA LEU A 210 4.44 23.23 11.29
C LEU A 210 2.91 23.22 11.48
N PRO A 211 2.08 23.43 10.45
CA PRO A 211 0.64 23.27 10.56
C PRO A 211 0.22 21.87 11.01
N LEU A 212 0.87 20.82 10.49
CA LEU A 212 0.60 19.43 10.88
C LEU A 212 0.80 19.25 12.39
N TRP A 213 1.95 19.65 12.91
CA TRP A 213 2.29 19.51 14.31
C TRP A 213 1.36 20.33 15.22
N THR A 214 1.09 21.58 14.86
CA THR A 214 0.19 22.46 15.63
C THR A 214 -1.23 21.88 15.69
N LYS A 215 -1.76 21.37 14.58
CA LYS A 215 -3.08 20.73 14.54
C LYS A 215 -3.13 19.45 15.35
N PHE A 216 -2.06 18.66 15.34
CA PHE A 216 -1.94 17.48 16.18
C PHE A 216 -2.02 17.83 17.67
N LEU A 217 -1.22 18.79 18.13
CA LEU A 217 -1.26 19.26 19.53
C LEU A 217 -2.62 19.85 19.93
N GLN A 218 -3.36 20.41 18.98
CA GLN A 218 -4.71 20.92 19.19
C GLN A 218 -5.80 19.83 19.17
N GLY A 219 -5.42 18.57 18.95
CA GLY A 219 -6.36 17.44 18.93
C GLY A 219 -7.16 17.29 17.64
N TYR A 220 -6.74 17.92 16.53
CA TYR A 220 -7.40 17.71 15.22
C TYR A 220 -7.00 16.38 14.56
N PHE A 221 -5.89 15.80 14.99
CA PHE A 221 -5.37 14.53 14.48
C PHE A 221 -5.06 13.58 15.63
N ASP A 222 -5.42 12.33 15.47
CA ASP A 222 -5.11 11.25 16.42
C ASP A 222 -3.65 10.77 16.27
N ARG A 223 -3.00 11.10 15.15
CA ARG A 223 -1.62 10.72 14.85
C ARG A 223 -0.89 11.86 14.15
N SER A 224 0.31 12.19 14.63
CA SER A 224 1.16 13.25 14.06
C SER A 224 1.85 12.89 12.75
N GLY A 225 1.81 11.61 12.34
CA GLY A 225 2.73 11.10 11.33
C GLY A 225 4.14 10.88 11.91
N GLU A 226 5.15 10.78 11.04
CA GLU A 226 6.54 10.61 11.46
C GLU A 226 7.16 11.98 11.83
N VAL A 227 7.63 12.12 13.07
CA VAL A 227 8.41 13.28 13.50
C VAL A 227 9.90 12.91 13.32
N HIS A 228 10.56 13.58 12.39
CA HIS A 228 11.96 13.36 12.11
C HIS A 228 12.87 14.28 12.90
N SER A 229 14.07 13.83 13.25
CA SER A 229 15.09 14.59 13.97
C SER A 229 15.54 15.88 13.24
N ASN A 230 15.33 15.95 11.91
CA ASN A 230 15.61 17.16 11.14
C ASN A 230 14.59 18.29 11.35
N THR A 231 13.46 18.02 12.01
CA THR A 231 12.49 19.02 12.49
C THR A 231 12.83 19.43 13.92
N ARG A 232 14.04 19.93 14.17
CA ARG A 232 14.63 20.18 15.50
C ARG A 232 13.65 20.82 16.50
N GLY A 233 12.97 21.89 16.14
CA GLY A 233 12.09 22.59 17.08
C GLY A 233 10.95 21.76 17.64
N PHE A 234 10.38 20.86 16.85
CA PHE A 234 9.30 19.97 17.30
C PHE A 234 9.82 18.74 18.01
N PHE A 235 10.97 18.24 17.54
CA PHE A 235 11.61 17.09 18.15
C PHE A 235 12.02 17.39 19.59
N ASP A 236 12.65 18.54 19.82
CA ASP A 236 13.09 18.97 21.15
C ASP A 236 11.92 19.28 22.10
N GLN A 237 10.76 19.71 21.56
CA GLN A 237 9.53 19.86 22.33
C GLN A 237 8.90 18.51 22.69
N ALA A 238 8.92 17.57 21.76
CA ALA A 238 8.20 16.31 21.90
C ALA A 238 8.97 15.29 22.72
N PHE A 239 10.31 15.29 22.67
CA PHE A 239 11.12 14.20 23.17
C PHE A 239 12.27 14.68 24.08
N VAL A 240 12.61 13.80 25.00
CA VAL A 240 13.79 13.89 25.87
C VAL A 240 14.57 12.56 25.77
N VAL A 241 15.87 12.62 26.04
CA VAL A 241 16.70 11.43 26.12
C VAL A 241 16.71 10.95 27.56
N GLY A 242 15.98 9.87 27.82
CA GLY A 242 15.94 9.20 29.13
C GLY A 242 16.92 8.02 29.23
N PRO A 243 16.91 7.31 30.36
CA PRO A 243 17.78 6.14 30.60
C PRO A 243 17.61 5.02 29.57
N ASP A 244 16.38 4.81 29.09
CA ASP A 244 16.00 3.77 28.13
C ASP A 244 15.89 4.29 26.69
N GLY A 245 16.53 5.42 26.40
CA GLY A 245 16.54 6.08 25.11
C GLY A 245 15.54 7.21 24.99
N LEU A 246 14.95 7.39 23.81
CA LEU A 246 14.03 8.48 23.54
C LEU A 246 12.70 8.30 24.26
N GLU A 247 12.29 9.31 25.03
CA GLU A 247 11.03 9.34 25.79
C GLU A 247 10.23 10.59 25.43
N LEU A 248 8.92 10.58 25.69
CA LEU A 248 8.11 11.78 25.55
C LEU A 248 8.45 12.81 26.63
N SER A 249 8.47 14.10 26.28
CA SER A 249 8.60 15.18 27.23
C SER A 249 7.40 15.20 28.20
N GLU A 250 7.58 15.82 29.38
CA GLU A 250 6.51 15.97 30.39
C GLU A 250 5.27 16.66 29.81
N GLU A 251 5.47 17.65 28.93
CA GLU A 251 4.39 18.34 28.23
C GLU A 251 3.55 17.35 27.37
N MET A 252 4.21 16.50 26.60
CA MET A 252 3.51 15.51 25.75
C MET A 252 2.81 14.42 26.60
N GLN A 253 3.43 13.99 27.68
CA GLN A 253 2.81 13.05 28.63
C GLN A 253 1.55 13.66 29.27
N SER A 254 1.57 14.95 29.62
CA SER A 254 0.41 15.63 30.21
C SER A 254 -0.80 15.68 29.28
N HIS A 255 -0.59 15.58 27.95
CA HIS A 255 -1.64 15.50 26.93
C HIS A 255 -2.07 14.06 26.64
N ASN A 256 -1.66 13.06 27.44
CA ASN A 256 -1.94 11.63 27.24
C ASN A 256 -1.47 11.11 25.89
N LEU A 257 -0.39 11.67 25.34
CA LEU A 257 0.21 11.17 24.10
C LEU A 257 1.04 9.92 24.39
N THR A 258 1.12 9.04 23.43
CA THR A 258 1.93 7.83 23.47
C THR A 258 2.96 7.81 22.36
N ILE A 259 4.09 7.18 22.58
CA ILE A 259 5.14 6.96 21.58
C ILE A 259 5.19 5.49 21.17
N SER A 260 5.18 5.23 19.86
CA SER A 260 5.53 3.92 19.30
C SER A 260 6.95 3.98 18.75
N LYS A 261 7.79 3.03 19.16
CA LYS A 261 9.19 2.92 18.73
C LYS A 261 9.36 1.65 17.92
N ASP A 262 9.77 1.81 16.65
CA ASP A 262 10.05 0.70 15.77
C ASP A 262 11.48 0.77 15.23
N VAL A 263 12.14 -0.38 15.17
CA VAL A 263 13.41 -0.51 14.46
C VAL A 263 13.12 -0.86 13.00
N LYS A 264 13.30 0.10 12.12
CA LYS A 264 13.14 -0.12 10.68
C LYS A 264 14.41 -0.76 10.11
N PRO A 265 14.33 -1.89 9.38
CA PRO A 265 15.47 -2.48 8.68
C PRO A 265 15.79 -1.67 7.41
N SER A 266 16.06 -0.38 7.57
CA SER A 266 16.34 0.56 6.49
C SER A 266 17.73 1.13 6.64
N VAL A 267 18.44 1.25 5.53
CA VAL A 267 19.77 1.87 5.48
C VAL A 267 19.71 3.06 4.54
N TYR A 268 20.10 4.21 5.04
CA TYR A 268 20.28 5.42 4.22
C TYR A 268 21.77 5.60 3.93
N TYR A 269 22.10 5.87 2.68
CA TYR A 269 23.48 6.02 2.29
C TYR A 269 23.65 7.10 1.19
N TYR A 270 24.85 7.65 1.16
CA TYR A 270 25.32 8.48 0.03
C TYR A 270 26.09 7.62 -0.93
N GLY A 271 25.75 7.73 -2.21
CA GLY A 271 26.50 7.12 -3.29
C GLY A 271 27.14 8.19 -4.18
N PHE A 272 28.41 8.05 -4.52
CA PHE A 272 29.06 8.88 -5.53
C PHE A 272 28.87 8.26 -6.91
N ASN A 273 28.47 9.07 -7.90
CA ASN A 273 28.45 8.62 -9.29
C ASN A 273 29.90 8.43 -9.78
N MET A 274 30.32 7.20 -9.89
CA MET A 274 31.71 6.87 -10.30
C MET A 274 32.05 7.23 -11.77
N ARG A 275 31.05 7.61 -12.58
CA ARG A 275 31.21 8.13 -13.94
C ARG A 275 31.29 9.65 -14.00
N ASP A 276 31.02 10.33 -12.89
CA ASP A 276 31.13 11.79 -12.83
C ASP A 276 32.56 12.27 -13.06
N PRO A 277 32.77 13.34 -13.86
CA PRO A 277 34.11 13.82 -14.19
C PRO A 277 34.86 14.45 -13.02
N VAL A 278 34.17 14.88 -11.94
CA VAL A 278 34.78 15.51 -10.77
C VAL A 278 34.99 14.51 -9.65
N VAL A 279 33.91 13.88 -9.18
CA VAL A 279 33.96 12.98 -8.02
C VAL A 279 34.16 11.52 -8.39
N GLY A 280 33.89 11.13 -9.62
CA GLY A 280 33.99 9.75 -10.12
C GLY A 280 35.43 9.31 -10.43
N GLY A 281 35.60 8.05 -10.86
CA GLY A 281 36.89 7.44 -11.20
C GLY A 281 37.67 6.97 -9.97
N TYR A 282 38.81 6.31 -10.25
CA TYR A 282 39.60 5.60 -9.25
C TYR A 282 40.97 6.25 -8.95
N SER A 283 41.26 7.48 -9.48
CA SER A 283 42.48 8.18 -9.12
C SER A 283 42.52 8.52 -7.62
N GLU A 284 43.71 8.60 -7.07
CA GLU A 284 43.93 8.88 -5.66
C GLU A 284 43.35 10.24 -5.24
N GLU A 285 43.48 11.25 -6.08
CA GLU A 285 42.91 12.59 -5.86
C GLU A 285 41.42 12.56 -5.72
N ARG A 286 40.72 11.87 -6.63
CA ARG A 286 39.26 11.74 -6.60
C ARG A 286 38.79 10.89 -5.42
N ARG A 287 39.55 9.86 -5.06
CA ARG A 287 39.29 9.08 -3.84
C ARG A 287 39.39 9.95 -2.60
N LYS A 288 40.45 10.77 -2.48
CA LYS A 288 40.60 11.73 -1.37
C LYS A 288 39.49 12.77 -1.34
N LEU A 289 39.02 13.25 -2.50
CA LEU A 289 37.90 14.17 -2.60
C LEU A 289 36.61 13.52 -2.05
N ARG A 290 36.28 12.30 -2.44
CA ARG A 290 35.12 11.57 -1.87
C ARG A 290 35.24 11.34 -0.37
N GLN A 291 36.43 10.97 0.12
CA GLN A 291 36.70 10.86 1.55
C GLN A 291 36.46 12.18 2.29
N ALA A 292 36.96 13.29 1.75
CA ALA A 292 36.74 14.61 2.33
C ALA A 292 35.25 14.98 2.37
N LEU A 293 34.52 14.72 1.28
CA LEU A 293 33.07 14.94 1.22
C LEU A 293 32.30 14.05 2.22
N SER A 294 32.74 12.79 2.39
CA SER A 294 32.12 11.88 3.37
C SER A 294 32.36 12.29 4.83
N ILE A 295 33.53 12.88 5.11
CA ILE A 295 33.88 13.38 6.46
C ILE A 295 33.19 14.71 6.75
N ALA A 296 33.00 15.55 5.73
CA ALA A 296 32.30 16.83 5.86
C ALA A 296 30.77 16.67 6.01
N TRP A 297 30.26 15.50 5.83
CA TRP A 297 28.85 15.20 6.05
C TRP A 297 28.60 14.93 7.53
N ASP A 298 27.82 15.81 8.16
CA ASP A 298 27.37 15.73 9.55
C ASP A 298 25.84 15.50 9.61
#